data_56d08698efe2046d2104d19b957cef8b
#
_entry.id   56d08698efe2046d2104d19b957cef8b
#
_cell.length_a   1.000
_cell.length_b   1.000
_cell.length_c   1.000
_cell.angle_alpha   90.00
_cell.angle_beta   90.00
_cell.angle_gamma   90.00
#
_symmetry.space_group_name_H-M   'P 1'
#
loop_
_entity.id
_entity.type
_entity.pdbx_description
1 polymer ?
#
loop_
_entity_poly.entity_id
_entity_poly.type
_entity_poly.pdbx_seq_one_letter_code
_entity_poly.pdbx_strand_id
1 'polypeptide(L)'
;MKYKRIISMIVAGVMTLGLVSCSPESSADKTVQVGNGEEVVVATSVAVTEILDALGVKVSGVPSTSYELPESTKDAVEVGNPMSPDLEIIKSLNPTMVVSVDTLGSDYMNLFTENNIPSEFVSLESLDGLKEAITTLGEKFDKNEEANALLEKIESKELEVKEKAENLESTEVLVLFAAPGSTMIATSKSYVGSLVELVGGKNIIEDSSTAFTTYNKEDLAMLNPEKILVMVHALPEETKAALEAEMVSDSAWQNINAVKEGNVIYLDNEYFGMSANLNVIEGLEMLSDIVHGTGE
;
A
#
# COMPACT_ATOMS: atom_id res chain seq x y z
N MET A 1 -91.63 35.09 -3.31
CA MET A 1 -91.99 34.50 -4.60
C MET A 1 -90.84 33.52 -5.06
N LYS A 2 -91.30 32.28 -5.22
CA LYS A 2 -90.73 31.22 -6.12
C LYS A 2 -89.30 30.72 -5.93
N TYR A 3 -89.19 29.58 -5.31
CA TYR A 3 -88.96 28.18 -5.86
C TYR A 3 -87.56 27.81 -6.25
N LYS A 4 -87.04 26.82 -5.47
CA LYS A 4 -86.70 25.42 -5.87
C LYS A 4 -85.37 25.31 -6.72
N ARG A 5 -84.52 24.38 -6.56
CA ARG A 5 -84.59 22.90 -6.27
C ARG A 5 -83.22 22.35 -5.83
N ILE A 6 -83.30 21.40 -4.94
CA ILE A 6 -82.32 20.39 -4.56
C ILE A 6 -82.01 19.49 -5.77
N ILE A 7 -80.73 19.10 -5.98
CA ILE A 7 -80.42 17.84 -6.57
C ILE A 7 -79.16 17.27 -5.82
N SER A 8 -79.48 16.17 -5.13
CA SER A 8 -78.55 15.24 -4.53
C SER A 8 -78.01 14.29 -5.64
N MET A 9 -76.72 13.99 -5.69
CA MET A 9 -76.22 12.90 -6.47
C MET A 9 -75.18 12.13 -5.63
N ILE A 10 -75.65 10.95 -5.24
CA ILE A 10 -74.94 9.85 -4.68
C ILE A 10 -74.09 9.24 -5.80
N VAL A 11 -72.79 9.04 -5.63
CA VAL A 11 -71.99 8.14 -6.47
C VAL A 11 -71.35 7.07 -5.59
N ALA A 12 -71.69 5.88 -5.91
CA ALA A 12 -71.38 4.66 -5.23
C ALA A 12 -69.87 4.28 -5.32
N GLY A 13 -69.37 3.70 -4.25
CA GLY A 13 -68.04 3.10 -4.19
C GLY A 13 -67.99 1.82 -5.02
N VAL A 14 -66.86 1.64 -5.67
CA VAL A 14 -66.45 0.33 -6.22
C VAL A 14 -65.22 -0.12 -5.45
N MET A 15 -65.43 -1.09 -4.56
CA MET A 15 -64.32 -1.89 -3.98
C MET A 15 -63.83 -2.86 -5.08
N THR A 16 -62.56 -2.74 -5.46
CA THR A 16 -61.84 -3.77 -6.15
C THR A 16 -60.88 -4.46 -5.20
N LEU A 17 -61.19 -5.72 -4.85
CA LEU A 17 -60.27 -6.63 -4.20
C LEU A 17 -59.16 -6.99 -5.22
N GLY A 18 -57.94 -6.55 -4.96
CA GLY A 18 -56.76 -7.01 -5.65
C GLY A 18 -56.12 -8.20 -4.90
N LEU A 19 -56.03 -9.31 -5.59
CA LEU A 19 -55.39 -10.57 -5.16
C LEU A 19 -53.92 -10.33 -4.89
N VAL A 20 -53.47 -10.66 -3.69
CA VAL A 20 -52.06 -10.73 -3.31
C VAL A 20 -51.46 -11.99 -3.96
N SER A 21 -50.62 -11.78 -4.96
CA SER A 21 -49.76 -12.82 -5.53
C SER A 21 -48.41 -12.78 -4.77
N CYS A 22 -48.12 -13.78 -3.97
CA CYS A 22 -46.81 -14.05 -3.42
C CYS A 22 -45.92 -14.61 -4.52
N SER A 23 -44.92 -13.84 -4.94
CA SER A 23 -43.74 -14.34 -5.64
C SER A 23 -42.53 -14.27 -4.71
N PRO A 24 -41.58 -15.23 -4.73
CA PRO A 24 -40.45 -15.23 -3.84
C PRO A 24 -39.49 -14.09 -4.20
N GLU A 25 -39.15 -13.32 -3.18
CA GLU A 25 -38.13 -12.27 -3.27
C GLU A 25 -36.78 -12.89 -3.66
N SER A 26 -36.36 -12.58 -4.86
CA SER A 26 -34.96 -12.58 -5.25
C SER A 26 -34.25 -11.53 -4.41
N SER A 27 -33.21 -11.94 -3.68
CA SER A 27 -32.32 -11.06 -2.95
C SER A 27 -31.66 -10.09 -3.94
N ALA A 28 -32.28 -8.92 -4.12
CA ALA A 28 -31.66 -7.82 -4.81
C ALA A 28 -30.63 -7.19 -3.84
N ASP A 29 -29.42 -7.22 -4.30
CA ASP A 29 -28.26 -6.46 -3.87
C ASP A 29 -28.69 -5.06 -3.41
N LYS A 30 -28.49 -4.77 -2.13
CA LYS A 30 -28.70 -3.44 -1.59
C LYS A 30 -27.49 -2.58 -1.99
N THR A 31 -27.54 -2.02 -3.17
CA THR A 31 -26.78 -0.81 -3.45
C THR A 31 -27.17 0.24 -2.41
N VAL A 32 -26.28 0.47 -1.47
CA VAL A 32 -26.38 1.59 -0.53
C VAL A 32 -26.32 2.86 -1.38
N GLN A 33 -27.47 3.53 -1.53
CA GLN A 33 -27.48 4.87 -2.08
C GLN A 33 -26.75 5.78 -1.08
N VAL A 34 -25.54 6.18 -1.41
CA VAL A 34 -24.78 7.21 -0.71
C VAL A 34 -25.61 8.49 -0.79
N GLY A 35 -26.06 8.97 0.37
CA GLY A 35 -26.73 10.26 0.47
C GLY A 35 -25.78 11.38 0.04
N ASN A 36 -26.32 12.55 -0.35
CA ASN A 36 -25.61 13.79 -0.71
C ASN A 36 -24.79 14.38 0.48
N GLY A 37 -23.93 13.59 1.12
CA GLY A 37 -22.94 14.01 2.11
C GLY A 37 -21.56 14.04 1.44
N GLU A 38 -20.78 15.07 1.72
CA GLU A 38 -19.39 15.15 1.31
C GLU A 38 -18.66 13.87 1.77
N GLU A 39 -17.91 13.20 0.88
CA GLU A 39 -17.11 12.02 1.25
C GLU A 39 -16.01 12.45 2.22
N VAL A 40 -15.92 11.75 3.35
CA VAL A 40 -14.88 11.95 4.35
C VAL A 40 -13.98 10.72 4.32
N VAL A 41 -12.88 10.82 3.57
CA VAL A 41 -11.91 9.73 3.41
C VAL A 41 -10.72 9.96 4.33
N VAL A 42 -10.31 8.92 5.03
CA VAL A 42 -9.14 8.92 5.93
C VAL A 42 -8.14 7.90 5.43
N ALA A 43 -6.89 8.31 5.28
CA ALA A 43 -5.74 7.43 5.00
C ALA A 43 -4.92 7.23 6.29
N THR A 44 -4.48 6.01 6.56
CA THR A 44 -3.68 5.71 7.77
C THR A 44 -2.20 5.48 7.48
N SER A 45 -1.77 5.52 6.22
CA SER A 45 -0.36 5.43 5.84
C SER A 45 0.01 6.41 4.74
N VAL A 46 1.30 6.73 4.62
CA VAL A 46 1.84 7.65 3.60
C VAL A 46 1.50 7.14 2.19
N ALA A 47 1.84 5.88 1.88
CA ALA A 47 1.61 5.31 0.55
C ALA A 47 0.13 5.31 0.15
N VAL A 48 -0.80 5.02 1.10
CA VAL A 48 -2.24 5.13 0.83
C VAL A 48 -2.65 6.57 0.59
N THR A 49 -2.08 7.54 1.33
CA THR A 49 -2.37 8.96 1.13
C THR A 49 -1.96 9.41 -0.28
N GLU A 50 -0.77 9.00 -0.73
CA GLU A 50 -0.25 9.29 -2.06
C GLU A 50 -1.09 8.67 -3.18
N ILE A 51 -1.52 7.41 -3.02
CA ILE A 51 -2.39 6.73 -4.00
C ILE A 51 -3.72 7.47 -4.11
N LEU A 52 -4.37 7.80 -3.00
CA LEU A 52 -5.64 8.53 -3.00
C LEU A 52 -5.50 9.92 -3.63
N ASP A 53 -4.42 10.64 -3.34
CA ASP A 53 -4.12 11.93 -3.97
C ASP A 53 -3.94 11.79 -5.48
N ALA A 54 -3.15 10.82 -5.93
CA ALA A 54 -2.92 10.56 -7.36
C ALA A 54 -4.21 10.17 -8.11
N LEU A 55 -5.16 9.55 -7.41
CA LEU A 55 -6.51 9.26 -7.92
C LEU A 55 -7.43 10.50 -7.88
N GLY A 56 -6.98 11.62 -7.32
CA GLY A 56 -7.81 12.82 -7.15
C GLY A 56 -8.91 12.67 -6.10
N VAL A 57 -8.72 11.78 -5.13
CA VAL A 57 -9.61 11.59 -3.97
C VAL A 57 -9.21 12.54 -2.86
N LYS A 58 -10.15 13.37 -2.40
CA LYS A 58 -9.89 14.29 -1.30
C LYS A 58 -9.76 13.53 0.02
N VAL A 59 -8.61 13.66 0.68
CA VAL A 59 -8.32 13.03 1.98
C VAL A 59 -8.54 14.03 3.11
N SER A 60 -9.34 13.65 4.11
CA SER A 60 -9.70 14.47 5.28
C SER A 60 -8.90 14.13 6.54
N GLY A 61 -8.30 12.94 6.59
CA GLY A 61 -7.41 12.48 7.67
C GLY A 61 -6.19 11.78 7.11
N VAL A 62 -5.01 12.05 7.68
CA VAL A 62 -3.71 11.55 7.22
C VAL A 62 -2.90 10.99 8.39
N PRO A 63 -1.91 10.11 8.16
CA PRO A 63 -1.04 9.64 9.22
C PRO A 63 -0.15 10.75 9.78
N SER A 64 0.20 10.66 11.06
CA SER A 64 1.32 11.44 11.62
C SER A 64 2.63 10.85 11.13
N THR A 65 3.41 11.63 10.40
CA THR A 65 4.65 11.18 9.75
C THR A 65 5.67 12.30 9.66
N SER A 66 6.96 11.93 9.52
CA SER A 66 8.04 12.86 9.16
C SER A 66 8.27 12.97 7.66
N TYR A 67 7.61 12.12 6.86
CA TYR A 67 7.66 12.22 5.40
C TYR A 67 6.77 13.36 4.91
N GLU A 68 7.15 13.95 3.79
CA GLU A 68 6.35 14.97 3.12
C GLU A 68 5.10 14.31 2.50
N LEU A 69 3.93 14.89 2.81
CA LEU A 69 2.66 14.43 2.25
C LEU A 69 2.23 15.34 1.09
N PRO A 70 1.34 14.87 0.19
CA PRO A 70 0.83 15.68 -0.91
C PRO A 70 0.24 17.02 -0.43
N GLU A 71 0.55 18.13 -1.14
CA GLU A 71 0.09 19.48 -0.78
C GLU A 71 -1.45 19.59 -0.68
N SER A 72 -2.18 18.73 -1.42
CA SER A 72 -3.65 18.64 -1.34
C SER A 72 -4.15 18.26 0.05
N THR A 73 -3.33 17.61 0.87
CA THR A 73 -3.68 17.09 2.20
C THR A 73 -3.28 18.01 3.35
N LYS A 74 -2.77 19.21 3.08
CA LYS A 74 -2.27 20.15 4.09
C LYS A 74 -3.29 20.57 5.15
N ASP A 75 -4.57 20.53 4.82
CA ASP A 75 -5.68 20.84 5.72
C ASP A 75 -6.30 19.59 6.36
N ALA A 76 -5.76 18.39 6.08
CA ALA A 76 -6.21 17.13 6.65
C ALA A 76 -5.80 16.98 8.12
N VAL A 77 -6.62 16.27 8.88
CA VAL A 77 -6.36 16.02 10.31
C VAL A 77 -5.39 14.86 10.48
N GLU A 78 -4.35 15.05 11.29
CA GLU A 78 -3.49 13.93 11.67
C GLU A 78 -4.24 12.92 12.54
N VAL A 79 -4.27 11.66 12.11
CA VAL A 79 -5.01 10.57 12.78
C VAL A 79 -4.10 9.59 13.54
N GLY A 80 -2.85 9.99 13.81
CA GLY A 80 -1.89 9.21 14.58
C GLY A 80 -0.92 8.39 13.74
N ASN A 81 -0.09 7.61 14.42
CA ASN A 81 0.95 6.79 13.81
C ASN A 81 0.33 5.66 12.97
N PRO A 82 0.87 5.35 11.76
CA PRO A 82 0.37 4.26 10.92
C PRO A 82 0.21 2.90 11.61
N MET A 83 1.14 2.55 12.50
CA MET A 83 1.13 1.29 13.24
C MET A 83 0.07 1.26 14.37
N SER A 84 -0.39 2.42 14.82
CA SER A 84 -1.35 2.57 15.92
C SER A 84 -2.11 3.89 15.76
N PRO A 85 -3.03 3.99 14.80
CA PRO A 85 -3.81 5.20 14.58
C PRO A 85 -4.76 5.48 15.75
N ASP A 86 -5.06 6.75 15.95
CA ASP A 86 -6.01 7.18 16.98
C ASP A 86 -7.45 7.02 16.50
N LEU A 87 -8.09 5.93 16.91
CA LEU A 87 -9.47 5.61 16.50
C LEU A 87 -10.49 6.63 16.99
N GLU A 88 -10.21 7.37 18.07
CA GLU A 88 -11.13 8.40 18.56
C GLU A 88 -11.07 9.64 17.64
N ILE A 89 -9.86 10.02 17.19
CA ILE A 89 -9.70 11.08 16.20
C ILE A 89 -10.38 10.65 14.89
N ILE A 90 -10.13 9.43 14.41
CA ILE A 90 -10.77 8.90 13.20
C ILE A 90 -12.31 8.98 13.32
N LYS A 91 -12.89 8.48 14.40
CA LYS A 91 -14.34 8.52 14.62
C LYS A 91 -14.89 9.96 14.67
N SER A 92 -14.12 10.88 15.25
CA SER A 92 -14.56 12.29 15.34
C SER A 92 -14.74 12.95 13.98
N LEU A 93 -14.04 12.48 12.95
CA LEU A 93 -14.17 12.92 11.56
C LEU A 93 -15.46 12.39 10.90
N ASN A 94 -16.14 11.40 11.50
CA ASN A 94 -17.26 10.67 10.91
C ASN A 94 -16.95 10.17 9.49
N PRO A 95 -15.91 9.33 9.32
CA PRO A 95 -15.44 8.93 8.00
C PRO A 95 -16.51 8.12 7.25
N THR A 96 -16.66 8.41 5.97
CA THR A 96 -17.40 7.54 5.04
C THR A 96 -16.57 6.32 4.66
N MET A 97 -15.23 6.47 4.67
CA MET A 97 -14.26 5.39 4.41
C MET A 97 -12.91 5.69 5.07
N VAL A 98 -12.34 4.69 5.70
CA VAL A 98 -10.93 4.68 6.10
C VAL A 98 -10.19 3.69 5.21
N VAL A 99 -9.12 4.13 4.55
CA VAL A 99 -8.25 3.27 3.76
C VAL A 99 -6.96 3.00 4.53
N SER A 100 -6.60 1.74 4.67
CA SER A 100 -5.44 1.30 5.44
C SER A 100 -4.73 0.14 4.72
N VAL A 101 -3.61 -0.32 5.29
CA VAL A 101 -2.88 -1.48 4.78
C VAL A 101 -3.19 -2.73 5.61
N ASP A 102 -3.16 -3.90 4.95
CA ASP A 102 -3.41 -5.21 5.57
C ASP A 102 -2.17 -5.81 6.24
N THR A 103 -0.97 -5.30 5.92
CA THR A 103 0.33 -5.78 6.42
C THR A 103 0.47 -5.78 7.95
N LEU A 104 -0.39 -5.01 8.64
CA LEU A 104 -0.42 -4.96 10.11
C LEU A 104 -1.21 -6.11 10.76
N GLY A 105 -1.78 -6.99 9.93
CA GLY A 105 -2.41 -8.22 10.36
C GLY A 105 -3.87 -8.10 10.81
N SER A 106 -4.48 -9.27 11.04
CA SER A 106 -5.92 -9.38 11.32
C SER A 106 -6.36 -8.66 12.60
N ASP A 107 -5.54 -8.63 13.63
CA ASP A 107 -5.88 -7.97 14.90
C ASP A 107 -6.03 -6.46 14.71
N TYR A 108 -5.15 -5.86 13.90
CA TYR A 108 -5.26 -4.46 13.52
C TYR A 108 -6.54 -4.19 12.71
N MET A 109 -6.83 -5.01 11.70
CA MET A 109 -8.03 -4.89 10.88
C MET A 109 -9.32 -5.04 11.72
N ASN A 110 -9.32 -5.95 12.70
CA ASN A 110 -10.45 -6.16 13.61
C ASN A 110 -10.76 -4.93 14.46
N LEU A 111 -9.77 -4.10 14.82
CA LEU A 111 -10.00 -2.87 15.58
C LEU A 111 -10.98 -1.93 14.88
N PHE A 112 -10.92 -1.81 13.55
CA PHE A 112 -11.84 -0.97 12.78
C PHE A 112 -13.25 -1.55 12.77
N THR A 113 -13.36 -2.86 12.56
CA THR A 113 -14.66 -3.57 12.55
C THR A 113 -15.33 -3.49 13.92
N GLU A 114 -14.61 -3.76 15.01
CA GLU A 114 -15.13 -3.70 16.39
C GLU A 114 -15.57 -2.29 16.79
N ASN A 115 -14.94 -1.28 16.22
CA ASN A 115 -15.27 0.11 16.44
C ASN A 115 -16.32 0.67 15.45
N ASN A 116 -16.87 -0.17 14.56
CA ASN A 116 -17.84 0.20 13.52
C ASN A 116 -17.33 1.32 12.59
N ILE A 117 -16.02 1.30 12.26
CA ILE A 117 -15.39 2.24 11.35
C ILE A 117 -15.43 1.63 9.93
N PRO A 118 -16.10 2.29 8.95
CA PRO A 118 -16.06 1.83 7.56
C PRO A 118 -14.63 1.83 7.05
N SER A 119 -14.12 0.67 6.64
CA SER A 119 -12.70 0.54 6.28
C SER A 119 -12.49 -0.35 5.07
N GLU A 120 -11.47 -0.01 4.28
CA GLU A 120 -10.90 -0.80 3.20
C GLU A 120 -9.43 -1.06 3.50
N PHE A 121 -8.98 -2.29 3.32
CA PHE A 121 -7.58 -2.67 3.54
C PHE A 121 -6.98 -3.12 2.22
N VAL A 122 -5.86 -2.50 1.85
CA VAL A 122 -5.14 -2.81 0.63
C VAL A 122 -3.79 -3.43 0.95
N SER A 123 -3.33 -4.35 0.10
CA SER A 123 -1.99 -4.93 0.22
C SER A 123 -0.98 -4.08 -0.54
N LEU A 124 0.09 -3.69 0.13
CA LEU A 124 1.23 -2.98 -0.46
C LEU A 124 2.54 -3.76 -0.25
N GLU A 125 2.45 -5.09 -0.10
CA GLU A 125 3.62 -5.95 0.12
C GLU A 125 4.44 -6.20 -1.15
N SER A 126 3.87 -5.92 -2.32
CA SER A 126 4.51 -6.15 -3.63
C SER A 126 4.05 -5.12 -4.67
N LEU A 127 4.75 -5.08 -5.81
CA LEU A 127 4.33 -4.26 -6.95
C LEU A 127 2.95 -4.68 -7.49
N ASP A 128 2.66 -5.98 -7.51
CA ASP A 128 1.33 -6.47 -7.91
C ASP A 128 0.25 -6.04 -6.92
N GLY A 129 0.54 -6.09 -5.61
CA GLY A 129 -0.35 -5.57 -4.58
C GLY A 129 -0.63 -4.07 -4.75
N LEU A 130 0.38 -3.26 -5.09
CA LEU A 130 0.20 -1.84 -5.41
C LEU A 130 -0.74 -1.64 -6.61
N LYS A 131 -0.55 -2.41 -7.70
CA LYS A 131 -1.43 -2.34 -8.89
C LYS A 131 -2.87 -2.73 -8.55
N GLU A 132 -3.06 -3.77 -7.73
CA GLU A 132 -4.37 -4.19 -7.23
C GLU A 132 -5.00 -3.12 -6.33
N ALA A 133 -4.22 -2.51 -5.44
CA ALA A 133 -4.68 -1.41 -4.59
C ALA A 133 -5.16 -0.20 -5.41
N ILE A 134 -4.40 0.21 -6.43
CA ILE A 134 -4.78 1.30 -7.35
C ILE A 134 -6.10 0.95 -8.06
N THR A 135 -6.24 -0.28 -8.56
CA THR A 135 -7.46 -0.74 -9.22
C THR A 135 -8.66 -0.71 -8.26
N THR A 136 -8.52 -1.31 -7.08
CA THR A 136 -9.57 -1.41 -6.06
C THR A 136 -10.03 -0.02 -5.61
N LEU A 137 -9.09 0.89 -5.36
CA LEU A 137 -9.42 2.26 -4.94
C LEU A 137 -10.01 3.08 -6.09
N GLY A 138 -9.53 2.88 -7.33
CA GLY A 138 -10.11 3.47 -8.52
C GLY A 138 -11.59 3.11 -8.71
N GLU A 139 -11.94 1.83 -8.57
CA GLU A 139 -13.32 1.34 -8.63
C GLU A 139 -14.16 1.88 -7.47
N LYS A 140 -13.61 1.86 -6.25
CA LYS A 140 -14.32 2.25 -5.04
C LYS A 140 -14.70 3.73 -5.01
N PHE A 141 -13.84 4.59 -5.54
CA PHE A 141 -14.04 6.05 -5.56
C PHE A 141 -14.50 6.60 -6.93
N ASP A 142 -14.88 5.70 -7.86
CA ASP A 142 -15.28 6.08 -9.23
C ASP A 142 -14.20 6.88 -9.99
N LYS A 143 -12.93 6.45 -9.81
CA LYS A 143 -11.69 7.04 -10.34
C LYS A 143 -10.96 6.11 -11.31
N ASN A 144 -11.73 5.38 -12.12
CA ASN A 144 -11.18 4.36 -13.03
C ASN A 144 -10.25 4.94 -14.10
N GLU A 145 -10.51 6.15 -14.58
CA GLU A 145 -9.66 6.79 -15.60
C GLU A 145 -8.29 7.15 -15.02
N GLU A 146 -8.26 7.75 -13.83
CA GLU A 146 -7.04 8.11 -13.11
C GLU A 146 -6.25 6.84 -12.71
N ALA A 147 -6.93 5.80 -12.23
CA ALA A 147 -6.33 4.52 -11.88
C ALA A 147 -5.67 3.86 -13.10
N ASN A 148 -6.37 3.77 -14.23
CA ASN A 148 -5.81 3.22 -15.46
C ASN A 148 -4.59 4.00 -15.96
N ALA A 149 -4.63 5.34 -15.92
CA ALA A 149 -3.50 6.17 -16.31
C ALA A 149 -2.26 5.96 -15.41
N LEU A 150 -2.48 5.68 -14.12
CA LEU A 150 -1.41 5.39 -13.17
C LEU A 150 -0.83 3.99 -13.39
N LEU A 151 -1.69 3.00 -13.61
CA LEU A 151 -1.30 1.62 -13.93
C LEU A 151 -0.49 1.54 -15.22
N GLU A 152 -0.92 2.24 -16.29
CA GLU A 152 -0.17 2.29 -17.55
C GLU A 152 1.27 2.81 -17.38
N LYS A 153 1.49 3.79 -16.51
CA LYS A 153 2.84 4.30 -16.21
C LYS A 153 3.69 3.25 -15.50
N ILE A 154 3.13 2.57 -14.49
CA ILE A 154 3.83 1.53 -13.73
C ILE A 154 4.18 0.36 -14.66
N GLU A 155 3.21 -0.14 -15.42
CA GLU A 155 3.40 -1.28 -16.33
C GLU A 155 4.38 -0.97 -17.46
N SER A 156 4.35 0.26 -17.98
CA SER A 156 5.32 0.70 -19.00
C SER A 156 6.74 0.70 -18.46
N LYS A 157 6.95 1.19 -17.22
CA LYS A 157 8.28 1.19 -16.59
C LYS A 157 8.72 -0.23 -16.23
N GLU A 158 7.82 -1.06 -15.75
CA GLU A 158 8.07 -2.47 -15.48
C GLU A 158 8.56 -3.21 -16.75
N LEU A 159 7.91 -2.98 -17.88
CA LEU A 159 8.33 -3.56 -19.16
C LEU A 159 9.71 -3.05 -19.60
N GLU A 160 9.94 -1.74 -19.52
CA GLU A 160 11.21 -1.10 -19.87
C GLU A 160 12.39 -1.71 -19.11
N VAL A 161 12.27 -1.84 -17.77
CA VAL A 161 13.37 -2.38 -16.95
C VAL A 161 13.58 -3.88 -17.18
N LYS A 162 12.51 -4.65 -17.44
CA LYS A 162 12.62 -6.06 -17.82
C LYS A 162 13.37 -6.24 -19.15
N GLU A 163 13.03 -5.46 -20.18
CA GLU A 163 13.72 -5.51 -21.46
C GLU A 163 15.19 -5.10 -21.35
N LYS A 164 15.51 -4.11 -20.50
CA LYS A 164 16.88 -3.72 -20.18
C LYS A 164 17.63 -4.87 -19.51
N ALA A 165 16.99 -5.53 -18.54
CA ALA A 165 17.57 -6.63 -17.76
C ALA A 165 17.91 -7.87 -18.60
N GLU A 166 17.14 -8.19 -19.65
CA GLU A 166 17.41 -9.34 -20.53
C GLU A 166 18.82 -9.33 -21.16
N ASN A 167 19.44 -8.15 -21.26
CA ASN A 167 20.75 -7.97 -21.88
C ASN A 167 21.89 -7.77 -20.85
N LEU A 168 21.59 -7.88 -19.56
CA LEU A 168 22.52 -7.68 -18.46
C LEU A 168 22.87 -9.03 -17.78
N GLU A 169 24.08 -9.13 -17.23
CA GLU A 169 24.41 -10.26 -16.38
C GLU A 169 23.70 -10.14 -15.04
N SER A 170 23.16 -11.25 -14.55
CA SER A 170 22.46 -11.28 -13.26
C SER A 170 23.45 -11.13 -12.12
N THR A 171 23.19 -10.20 -11.21
CA THR A 171 24.00 -9.94 -10.01
C THR A 171 23.35 -10.61 -8.78
N GLU A 172 24.14 -11.36 -8.00
CA GLU A 172 23.66 -11.96 -6.74
C GLU A 172 23.58 -10.92 -5.63
N VAL A 173 22.37 -10.68 -5.15
CA VAL A 173 22.03 -9.61 -4.21
C VAL A 173 21.47 -10.17 -2.92
N LEU A 174 21.96 -9.69 -1.78
CA LEU A 174 21.34 -9.85 -0.48
C LEU A 174 20.59 -8.54 -0.14
N VAL A 175 19.31 -8.61 0.19
CA VAL A 175 18.55 -7.46 0.67
C VAL A 175 18.40 -7.57 2.17
N LEU A 176 18.86 -6.56 2.91
CA LEU A 176 18.71 -6.46 4.37
C LEU A 176 17.65 -5.42 4.72
N PHE A 177 16.85 -5.73 5.72
CA PHE A 177 16.00 -4.80 6.41
C PHE A 177 16.60 -4.54 7.79
N ALA A 178 17.00 -3.30 8.05
CA ALA A 178 17.62 -2.87 9.30
C ALA A 178 16.71 -1.92 10.07
N ALA A 179 16.45 -2.24 11.33
CA ALA A 179 15.71 -1.41 12.28
C ALA A 179 16.51 -1.34 13.60
N PRO A 180 16.23 -0.39 14.51
CA PRO A 180 16.93 -0.30 15.78
C PRO A 180 16.94 -1.61 16.55
N GLY A 181 18.12 -2.21 16.72
CA GLY A 181 18.35 -3.46 17.43
C GLY A 181 17.89 -4.73 16.69
N SER A 182 17.53 -4.66 15.43
CA SER A 182 17.10 -5.81 14.64
C SER A 182 17.51 -5.67 13.18
N THR A 183 18.06 -6.75 12.63
CA THR A 183 18.31 -6.86 11.17
C THR A 183 17.71 -8.16 10.67
N MET A 184 17.00 -8.12 9.55
CA MET A 184 16.37 -9.26 8.90
C MET A 184 16.76 -9.29 7.43
N ILE A 185 16.56 -10.43 6.77
CA ILE A 185 16.65 -10.51 5.31
C ILE A 185 15.28 -10.21 4.71
N ALA A 186 15.26 -9.36 3.71
CA ALA A 186 14.12 -9.15 2.83
C ALA A 186 14.23 -10.15 1.66
N THR A 187 13.30 -11.09 1.61
CA THR A 187 13.28 -12.18 0.60
C THR A 187 12.65 -11.70 -0.71
N SER A 188 12.64 -12.56 -1.74
CA SER A 188 11.92 -12.29 -2.99
C SER A 188 10.40 -12.05 -2.83
N LYS A 189 9.84 -12.37 -1.64
CA LYS A 189 8.43 -12.06 -1.29
C LYS A 189 8.22 -10.66 -0.74
N SER A 190 9.28 -9.94 -0.35
CA SER A 190 9.19 -8.54 0.04
C SER A 190 9.08 -7.64 -1.18
N TYR A 191 8.56 -6.43 -0.98
CA TYR A 191 8.48 -5.42 -2.05
C TYR A 191 9.84 -5.21 -2.73
N VAL A 192 10.86 -4.77 -1.99
CA VAL A 192 12.19 -4.49 -2.56
C VAL A 192 12.86 -5.76 -3.10
N GLY A 193 12.69 -6.91 -2.42
CA GLY A 193 13.22 -8.18 -2.90
C GLY A 193 12.63 -8.59 -4.25
N SER A 194 11.35 -8.36 -4.48
CA SER A 194 10.69 -8.61 -5.77
C SER A 194 11.15 -7.63 -6.86
N LEU A 195 11.42 -6.37 -6.51
CA LEU A 195 11.97 -5.39 -7.44
C LEU A 195 13.38 -5.76 -7.90
N VAL A 196 14.22 -6.32 -7.02
CA VAL A 196 15.56 -6.83 -7.39
C VAL A 196 15.46 -7.85 -8.51
N GLU A 197 14.53 -8.81 -8.40
CA GLU A 197 14.32 -9.82 -9.45
C GLU A 197 13.77 -9.19 -10.74
N LEU A 198 12.87 -8.22 -10.61
CA LEU A 198 12.27 -7.51 -11.72
C LEU A 198 13.31 -6.78 -12.59
N VAL A 199 14.32 -6.18 -11.97
CA VAL A 199 15.42 -5.50 -12.67
C VAL A 199 16.56 -6.45 -13.09
N GLY A 200 16.40 -7.77 -12.97
CA GLY A 200 17.36 -8.79 -13.40
C GLY A 200 18.43 -9.15 -12.39
N GLY A 201 18.33 -8.66 -11.16
CA GLY A 201 19.13 -9.16 -10.05
C GLY A 201 18.61 -10.51 -9.55
N LYS A 202 19.42 -11.22 -8.79
CA LYS A 202 19.08 -12.48 -8.14
C LYS A 202 19.11 -12.30 -6.63
N ASN A 203 17.94 -12.27 -5.98
CA ASN A 203 17.90 -12.31 -4.52
C ASN A 203 18.41 -13.69 -4.06
N ILE A 204 19.50 -13.73 -3.29
CA ILE A 204 20.13 -15.00 -2.89
C ILE A 204 19.26 -15.84 -1.94
N ILE A 205 18.18 -15.30 -1.41
CA ILE A 205 17.20 -15.99 -0.56
C ILE A 205 15.90 -16.18 -1.34
N GLU A 206 15.86 -17.21 -2.17
CA GLU A 206 14.74 -17.52 -3.06
C GLU A 206 13.61 -18.30 -2.36
N ASP A 207 13.98 -19.28 -1.52
CA ASP A 207 13.04 -20.23 -0.90
C ASP A 207 12.52 -19.72 0.46
N SER A 208 11.72 -18.66 0.47
CA SER A 208 11.04 -18.20 1.67
C SER A 208 9.53 -18.13 1.45
N SER A 209 8.76 -18.49 2.48
CA SER A 209 7.31 -18.31 2.52
C SER A 209 6.90 -16.92 3.05
N THR A 210 7.86 -16.14 3.57
CA THR A 210 7.62 -14.84 4.24
C THR A 210 8.45 -13.75 3.56
N ALA A 211 7.94 -12.52 3.60
CA ALA A 211 8.63 -11.34 3.08
C ALA A 211 9.94 -11.03 3.81
N PHE A 212 9.98 -11.30 5.11
CA PHE A 212 11.16 -11.10 5.95
C PHE A 212 11.47 -12.36 6.76
N THR A 213 12.77 -12.66 6.91
CA THR A 213 13.24 -13.80 7.69
C THR A 213 14.48 -13.45 8.50
N THR A 214 14.68 -14.16 9.60
CA THR A 214 15.94 -14.09 10.37
C THR A 214 17.03 -14.88 9.67
N TYR A 215 18.27 -14.61 10.00
CA TYR A 215 19.44 -15.25 9.40
C TYR A 215 20.50 -15.63 10.43
N ASN A 216 21.36 -16.56 10.03
CA ASN A 216 22.64 -16.82 10.67
C ASN A 216 23.76 -16.19 9.83
N LYS A 217 24.65 -15.42 10.45
CA LYS A 217 25.73 -14.70 9.75
C LYS A 217 26.73 -15.61 9.08
N GLU A 218 27.01 -16.77 9.67
CA GLU A 218 27.90 -17.78 9.09
C GLU A 218 27.30 -18.33 7.78
N ASP A 219 26.00 -18.53 7.73
CA ASP A 219 25.32 -18.98 6.51
C ASP A 219 25.37 -17.90 5.42
N LEU A 220 25.20 -16.61 5.78
CA LEU A 220 25.37 -15.50 4.84
C LEU A 220 26.78 -15.42 4.26
N ALA A 221 27.81 -15.66 5.09
CA ALA A 221 29.20 -15.69 4.62
C ALA A 221 29.44 -16.84 3.62
N MET A 222 28.69 -17.94 3.70
CA MET A 222 28.75 -19.04 2.74
C MET A 222 28.03 -18.71 1.42
N LEU A 223 26.93 -17.98 1.48
CA LEU A 223 26.19 -17.52 0.29
C LEU A 223 26.96 -16.47 -0.50
N ASN A 224 27.72 -15.62 0.20
CA ASN A 224 28.70 -14.67 -0.34
C ASN A 224 28.16 -13.79 -1.49
N PRO A 225 27.13 -12.95 -1.27
CA PRO A 225 26.54 -12.12 -2.29
C PRO A 225 27.54 -11.13 -2.90
N GLU A 226 27.29 -10.72 -4.14
CA GLU A 226 28.07 -9.69 -4.84
C GLU A 226 27.73 -8.28 -4.34
N LYS A 227 26.47 -8.06 -3.96
CA LYS A 227 25.99 -6.78 -3.41
C LYS A 227 25.10 -7.02 -2.21
N ILE A 228 25.14 -6.09 -1.26
CA ILE A 228 24.21 -6.01 -0.13
C ILE A 228 23.46 -4.69 -0.25
N LEU A 229 22.13 -4.78 -0.41
CA LEU A 229 21.22 -3.63 -0.39
C LEU A 229 20.59 -3.54 1.00
N VAL A 230 20.62 -2.36 1.60
CA VAL A 230 20.13 -2.16 2.97
C VAL A 230 18.96 -1.19 2.97
N MET A 231 17.79 -1.70 3.34
CA MET A 231 16.61 -0.89 3.68
C MET A 231 16.72 -0.50 5.15
N VAL A 232 16.69 0.79 5.46
CA VAL A 232 16.74 1.27 6.85
C VAL A 232 15.37 1.74 7.29
N HIS A 233 14.88 1.19 8.40
CA HIS A 233 13.56 1.54 8.95
C HIS A 233 13.73 2.14 10.35
N ALA A 234 13.22 3.33 10.54
CA ALA A 234 13.33 4.15 11.75
C ALA A 234 14.77 4.51 12.16
N LEU A 235 14.94 5.71 12.71
CA LEU A 235 16.23 6.26 13.17
C LEU A 235 17.37 5.98 12.17
N PRO A 236 17.28 6.47 10.92
CA PRO A 236 18.14 6.00 9.82
C PRO A 236 19.63 6.18 10.10
N GLU A 237 20.04 7.30 10.67
CA GLU A 237 21.47 7.55 10.94
C GLU A 237 22.02 6.61 12.02
N GLU A 238 21.27 6.40 13.12
CA GLU A 238 21.67 5.52 14.21
C GLU A 238 21.66 4.05 13.79
N THR A 239 20.64 3.65 13.04
CA THR A 239 20.51 2.26 12.55
C THR A 239 21.61 1.92 11.56
N LYS A 240 21.91 2.82 10.62
CA LYS A 240 23.01 2.70 9.68
C LYS A 240 24.35 2.59 10.40
N ALA A 241 24.64 3.53 11.32
CA ALA A 241 25.89 3.53 12.09
C ALA A 241 26.07 2.25 12.91
N ALA A 242 24.99 1.72 13.51
CA ALA A 242 25.02 0.48 14.26
C ALA A 242 25.35 -0.73 13.37
N LEU A 243 24.72 -0.83 12.19
CA LEU A 243 24.98 -1.91 11.23
C LEU A 243 26.39 -1.84 10.65
N GLU A 244 26.88 -0.65 10.32
CA GLU A 244 28.27 -0.44 9.87
C GLU A 244 29.29 -0.86 10.93
N ALA A 245 29.06 -0.49 12.19
CA ALA A 245 29.92 -0.89 13.30
C ALA A 245 29.90 -2.42 13.50
N GLU A 246 28.75 -3.06 13.34
CA GLU A 246 28.63 -4.51 13.38
C GLU A 246 29.39 -5.17 12.22
N MET A 247 29.23 -4.70 10.99
CA MET A 247 29.93 -5.22 9.82
C MET A 247 31.47 -5.09 9.94
N VAL A 248 31.95 -4.04 10.59
CA VAL A 248 33.40 -3.84 10.84
C VAL A 248 33.91 -4.73 11.96
N SER A 249 33.14 -5.00 13.01
CA SER A 249 33.62 -5.71 14.20
C SER A 249 33.43 -7.22 14.16
N ASP A 250 32.50 -7.72 13.34
CA ASP A 250 32.14 -9.15 13.28
C ASP A 250 32.83 -9.86 12.12
N SER A 251 33.57 -10.92 12.44
CA SER A 251 34.34 -11.67 11.45
C SER A 251 33.50 -12.38 10.41
N ALA A 252 32.24 -12.72 10.69
CA ALA A 252 31.34 -13.31 9.70
C ALA A 252 31.03 -12.30 8.60
N TRP A 253 30.69 -11.07 8.94
CA TRP A 253 30.51 -9.98 7.97
C TRP A 253 31.78 -9.70 7.18
N GLN A 254 32.95 -9.68 7.84
CA GLN A 254 34.26 -9.45 7.21
C GLN A 254 34.66 -10.53 6.20
N ASN A 255 33.99 -11.69 6.19
CA ASN A 255 34.25 -12.75 5.22
C ASN A 255 33.40 -12.63 3.94
N ILE A 256 32.37 -11.80 3.94
CA ILE A 256 31.50 -11.56 2.78
C ILE A 256 32.21 -10.63 1.78
N ASN A 257 32.26 -10.98 0.50
CA ASN A 257 32.96 -10.19 -0.53
C ASN A 257 32.34 -8.82 -0.69
N ALA A 258 31.00 -8.70 -0.71
CA ALA A 258 30.32 -7.41 -0.79
C ALA A 258 30.75 -6.44 0.31
N VAL A 259 31.00 -6.92 1.54
CA VAL A 259 31.50 -6.08 2.64
C VAL A 259 32.95 -5.68 2.42
N LYS A 260 33.82 -6.62 1.98
CA LYS A 260 35.26 -6.36 1.71
C LYS A 260 35.47 -5.34 0.59
N GLU A 261 34.61 -5.41 -0.43
CA GLU A 261 34.72 -4.61 -1.65
C GLU A 261 33.97 -3.27 -1.54
N GLY A 262 33.23 -3.06 -0.43
CA GLY A 262 32.44 -1.85 -0.23
C GLY A 262 31.13 -1.81 -1.02
N ASN A 263 30.64 -2.98 -1.47
CA ASN A 263 29.40 -3.14 -2.22
C ASN A 263 28.16 -3.25 -1.28
N VAL A 264 28.15 -2.48 -0.19
CA VAL A 264 27.02 -2.34 0.73
C VAL A 264 26.36 -1.00 0.44
N ILE A 265 25.16 -1.04 -0.11
CA ILE A 265 24.44 0.13 -0.59
C ILE A 265 23.20 0.35 0.27
N TYR A 266 23.10 1.51 0.89
CA TYR A 266 21.93 1.93 1.65
C TYR A 266 20.92 2.54 0.68
N LEU A 267 19.74 1.91 0.61
CA LEU A 267 18.65 2.34 -0.26
C LEU A 267 17.93 3.55 0.33
N ASP A 268 17.48 4.44 -0.54
CA ASP A 268 16.66 5.59 -0.13
C ASP A 268 15.24 5.13 0.23
N ASN A 269 14.81 5.47 1.44
CA ASN A 269 13.50 5.08 1.98
C ASN A 269 12.31 5.70 1.24
N GLU A 270 12.53 6.77 0.48
CA GLU A 270 11.51 7.38 -0.35
C GLU A 270 11.02 6.42 -1.44
N TYR A 271 11.93 5.59 -1.98
CA TYR A 271 11.66 4.63 -3.05
C TYR A 271 11.54 3.19 -2.55
N PHE A 272 12.32 2.83 -1.52
CA PHE A 272 12.57 1.44 -1.12
C PHE A 272 12.19 1.19 0.34
N GLY A 273 10.93 1.45 0.67
CA GLY A 273 10.38 1.17 1.99
C GLY A 273 9.88 -0.27 2.16
N MET A 274 9.23 -0.54 3.29
CA MET A 274 8.56 -1.83 3.55
C MET A 274 7.34 -2.05 2.66
N SER A 275 6.67 -0.97 2.27
CA SER A 275 5.47 -0.99 1.45
C SER A 275 5.77 -0.41 0.07
N ALA A 276 5.15 -1.00 -0.94
CA ALA A 276 5.12 -0.45 -2.28
C ALA A 276 4.46 0.94 -2.27
N ASN A 277 5.00 1.86 -3.07
CA ASN A 277 4.52 3.23 -3.21
C ASN A 277 4.63 3.70 -4.66
N LEU A 278 4.13 4.89 -4.97
CA LEU A 278 4.09 5.40 -6.34
C LEU A 278 5.45 5.81 -6.90
N ASN A 279 6.46 6.01 -6.02
CA ASN A 279 7.84 6.32 -6.43
C ASN A 279 8.55 5.09 -7.06
N VAL A 280 7.87 3.94 -7.14
CA VAL A 280 8.36 2.74 -7.84
C VAL A 280 8.73 3.02 -9.29
N ILE A 281 8.09 4.00 -9.94
CA ILE A 281 8.36 4.35 -11.35
C ILE A 281 9.80 4.82 -11.52
N GLU A 282 10.26 5.73 -10.66
CA GLU A 282 11.64 6.20 -10.62
C GLU A 282 12.56 5.18 -9.93
N GLY A 283 12.06 4.55 -8.87
CA GLY A 283 12.79 3.55 -8.08
C GLY A 283 13.27 2.36 -8.90
N LEU A 284 12.49 1.89 -9.87
CA LEU A 284 12.87 0.77 -10.73
C LEU A 284 14.13 1.07 -11.57
N GLU A 285 14.26 2.28 -12.12
CA GLU A 285 15.43 2.67 -12.87
C GLU A 285 16.67 2.79 -11.96
N MET A 286 16.50 3.46 -10.82
CA MET A 286 17.56 3.58 -9.81
C MET A 286 18.03 2.21 -9.33
N LEU A 287 17.10 1.28 -9.05
CA LEU A 287 17.45 -0.06 -8.60
C LEU A 287 18.19 -0.87 -9.69
N SER A 288 17.77 -0.75 -10.95
CA SER A 288 18.46 -1.35 -12.09
C SER A 288 19.92 -0.87 -12.15
N ASP A 289 20.15 0.43 -12.02
CA ASP A 289 21.51 0.99 -12.04
C ASP A 289 22.34 0.56 -10.82
N ILE A 290 21.73 0.49 -9.64
CA ILE A 290 22.38 -0.01 -8.42
C ILE A 290 22.77 -1.50 -8.58
N VAL A 291 21.87 -2.33 -9.06
CA VAL A 291 22.10 -3.79 -9.19
C VAL A 291 23.17 -4.08 -10.22
N HIS A 292 23.15 -3.42 -11.36
CA HIS A 292 24.07 -3.71 -12.48
C HIS A 292 25.31 -2.79 -12.53
N GLY A 293 25.38 -1.76 -11.70
CA GLY A 293 26.53 -0.83 -11.67
C GLY A 293 26.61 0.06 -12.92
N THR A 294 25.47 0.40 -13.52
CA THR A 294 25.40 1.22 -14.75
C THR A 294 25.17 2.71 -14.47
N GLY A 295 24.89 3.10 -13.22
CA GLY A 295 24.80 4.49 -12.78
C GLY A 295 26.20 5.09 -12.56
N GLU A 296 26.42 6.32 -13.05
CA GLU A 296 27.64 7.13 -12.79
C GLU A 296 27.64 7.70 -11.36
#